data_e5c077b56a9cea354fd1118433fc0323
#
_entry.id   e5c077b56a9cea354fd1118433fc0323
#
_cell.length_a   1.000
_cell.length_b   1.000
_cell.length_c   1.000
_cell.angle_alpha   90.00
_cell.angle_beta   90.00
_cell.angle_gamma   90.00
#
_symmetry.space_group_name_H-M   'P 1'
#
loop_
_entity.id
_entity.type
_entity.pdbx_description
1 polymer ?
#
loop_
_entity_poly.entity_id
_entity_poly.type
_entity_poly.pdbx_seq_one_letter_code
_entity_poly.pdbx_strand_id
1 'polypeptide(L)'
;MLLERIYNHVVREKQWNIGFPDKSLEELVHGASFSVRMLRHSYTDRWFADPFVLEVTDDEILLLAEDYDIHLRRGRISLLTVERNTLELKKLTPVLDVPRHLSFPCIVRRNDKVFIMPENLFGEGLTLYEFDQKTCSCRKEKVVSTQPLADAVLTDVFGKEEMLLGTYLPYDNPVLHTFVYNAQREEVRQESYVFADKTARNAGAFFECDGKLYRPAQDGKLYYGQGIVIQQVTRDETGRLAFHEVCRLSSPTTGQPSRMHTLNSYKGVTVVDMAACQHPHIARVAVQLKKHFCVIKR
;
A
#
# COMPACT_ATOMS: atom_id res chain seq x y z
N MET A 1 24.53 -11.92 -20.01
CA MET A 1 24.86 -12.64 -18.76
C MET A 1 25.64 -11.80 -17.74
N LEU A 2 26.87 -11.28 -18.00
CA LEU A 2 27.61 -10.50 -17.01
C LEU A 2 26.94 -9.14 -16.70
N LEU A 3 26.55 -8.38 -17.70
CA LEU A 3 25.84 -7.10 -17.58
C LEU A 3 24.48 -7.26 -16.87
N GLU A 4 23.79 -8.35 -17.11
CA GLU A 4 22.53 -8.67 -16.49
C GLU A 4 22.71 -9.08 -15.00
N ARG A 5 23.79 -9.77 -14.66
CA ARG A 5 24.19 -10.05 -13.27
C ARG A 5 24.57 -8.77 -12.53
N ILE A 6 25.34 -7.88 -13.14
CA ILE A 6 25.74 -6.57 -12.58
C ILE A 6 24.48 -5.71 -12.39
N TYR A 7 23.59 -5.62 -13.42
CA TYR A 7 22.33 -4.90 -13.32
C TYR A 7 21.47 -5.45 -12.19
N ASN A 8 21.28 -6.76 -12.11
CA ASN A 8 20.51 -7.40 -11.05
C ASN A 8 21.16 -7.24 -9.66
N HIS A 9 22.46 -7.16 -9.56
CA HIS A 9 23.15 -6.97 -8.27
C HIS A 9 23.14 -5.51 -7.80
N VAL A 10 23.23 -4.56 -8.71
CA VAL A 10 23.37 -3.12 -8.41
C VAL A 10 22.02 -2.40 -8.41
N VAL A 11 21.08 -2.84 -9.25
CA VAL A 11 19.83 -2.13 -9.53
C VAL A 11 18.62 -2.87 -9.01
N ARG A 12 18.72 -4.22 -8.83
CA ARG A 12 17.59 -5.01 -8.36
C ARG A 12 17.27 -4.63 -6.92
N GLU A 13 16.06 -4.22 -6.71
CA GLU A 13 15.49 -4.05 -5.38
C GLU A 13 15.70 -5.34 -4.60
N LYS A 14 16.25 -5.24 -3.39
CA LYS A 14 16.16 -6.35 -2.46
C LYS A 14 14.67 -6.56 -2.19
N GLN A 15 14.33 -7.81 -1.96
CA GLN A 15 12.94 -8.23 -1.73
C GLN A 15 12.26 -7.35 -0.69
N TRP A 16 11.01 -6.98 -0.94
CA TRP A 16 10.18 -6.29 0.02
C TRP A 16 9.92 -7.19 1.23
N ASN A 17 9.79 -6.56 2.39
CA ASN A 17 9.40 -7.25 3.61
C ASN A 17 8.60 -6.29 4.50
N ILE A 18 7.84 -6.83 5.44
CA ILE A 18 7.02 -6.06 6.35
C ILE A 18 7.85 -5.60 7.55
N GLY A 19 7.68 -4.34 7.91
CA GLY A 19 8.30 -3.71 9.05
C GLY A 19 7.27 -3.27 10.09
N PHE A 20 7.68 -3.29 11.34
CA PHE A 20 6.89 -2.87 12.51
C PHE A 20 7.62 -1.72 13.19
N PRO A 21 7.18 -0.45 12.99
CA PRO A 21 7.70 0.69 13.73
C PRO A 21 7.58 0.50 15.24
N ASP A 22 8.57 1.01 15.99
CA ASP A 22 8.57 1.03 17.46
C ASP A 22 7.77 2.19 18.06
N LYS A 23 7.14 2.97 17.20
CA LYS A 23 6.31 4.13 17.53
C LYS A 23 4.85 3.89 17.16
N SER A 24 3.95 4.45 17.95
CA SER A 24 2.54 4.49 17.62
C SER A 24 2.29 5.36 16.38
N LEU A 25 1.14 5.16 15.73
CA LEU A 25 0.76 5.99 14.60
C LEU A 25 0.67 7.48 14.98
N GLU A 26 0.18 7.79 16.19
CA GLU A 26 0.11 9.13 16.74
C GLU A 26 1.49 9.76 16.88
N GLU A 27 2.47 9.05 17.48
CA GLU A 27 3.85 9.54 17.59
C GLU A 27 4.47 9.80 16.20
N LEU A 28 4.18 8.95 15.20
CA LEU A 28 4.64 9.13 13.83
C LEU A 28 4.04 10.38 13.17
N VAL A 29 2.74 10.65 13.37
CA VAL A 29 2.06 11.85 12.88
C VAL A 29 2.70 13.11 13.48
N HIS A 30 3.10 13.05 14.74
CA HIS A 30 3.81 14.15 15.43
C HIS A 30 5.32 14.24 15.10
N GLY A 31 5.79 13.46 14.12
CA GLY A 31 7.17 13.54 13.61
C GLY A 31 8.22 12.86 14.49
N ALA A 32 7.82 11.92 15.35
CA ALA A 32 8.77 11.16 16.16
C ALA A 32 9.72 10.34 15.28
N SER A 33 10.99 10.35 15.64
CA SER A 33 11.96 9.41 15.06
C SER A 33 11.63 7.99 15.50
N PHE A 34 11.75 7.03 14.59
CA PHE A 34 11.37 5.64 14.84
C PHE A 34 12.42 4.66 14.33
N SER A 35 12.43 3.46 14.90
CA SER A 35 13.11 2.30 14.37
C SER A 35 12.11 1.25 13.89
N VAL A 36 12.55 0.30 13.08
CA VAL A 36 11.68 -0.72 12.50
C VAL A 36 12.24 -2.10 12.78
N ARG A 37 11.42 -2.95 13.37
CA ARG A 37 11.68 -4.39 13.47
C ARG A 37 11.05 -5.08 12.27
N MET A 38 11.83 -5.93 11.58
CA MET A 38 11.37 -6.61 10.37
C MET A 38 10.66 -7.93 10.70
N LEU A 39 9.65 -8.28 9.90
CA LEU A 39 9.05 -9.60 9.88
C LEU A 39 10.14 -10.66 9.68
N ARG A 40 10.13 -11.71 10.50
CA ARG A 40 11.07 -12.82 10.43
C ARG A 40 10.43 -14.00 9.72
N HIS A 41 11.02 -14.40 8.60
CA HIS A 41 10.62 -15.57 7.82
C HIS A 41 11.80 -16.20 7.08
N SER A 42 11.65 -17.44 6.62
CA SER A 42 12.68 -18.19 5.90
C SER A 42 12.43 -18.32 4.39
N TYR A 43 11.40 -17.70 3.86
CA TYR A 43 11.09 -17.78 2.43
C TYR A 43 12.16 -17.06 1.60
N THR A 44 12.58 -17.69 0.51
CA THR A 44 13.55 -17.16 -0.47
C THR A 44 12.98 -17.07 -1.87
N ASP A 45 11.78 -17.64 -2.07
CA ASP A 45 11.05 -17.71 -3.33
C ASP A 45 9.95 -16.65 -3.46
N ARG A 46 9.78 -15.81 -2.44
CA ARG A 46 8.75 -14.76 -2.36
C ARG A 46 9.18 -13.58 -1.51
N TRP A 47 8.42 -12.50 -1.60
CA TRP A 47 8.53 -11.34 -0.73
C TRP A 47 7.12 -10.80 -0.39
N PHE A 48 7.04 -9.95 0.63
CA PHE A 48 5.79 -9.39 1.14
C PHE A 48 5.81 -7.88 1.09
N ALA A 49 4.71 -7.28 0.57
CA ALA A 49 4.51 -5.82 0.51
C ALA A 49 3.06 -5.47 0.84
N ASP A 50 2.77 -4.17 0.88
CA ASP A 50 1.43 -3.62 1.06
C ASP A 50 0.68 -4.20 2.28
N PRO A 51 1.26 -4.24 3.49
CA PRO A 51 0.60 -4.85 4.64
C PRO A 51 -0.58 -4.03 5.13
N PHE A 52 -1.71 -4.70 5.36
CA PHE A 52 -2.87 -4.18 6.08
C PHE A 52 -3.12 -5.03 7.32
N VAL A 53 -3.22 -4.39 8.49
CA VAL A 53 -3.52 -5.11 9.73
C VAL A 53 -4.97 -5.54 9.73
N LEU A 54 -5.21 -6.85 9.75
CA LEU A 54 -6.54 -7.43 9.78
C LEU A 54 -7.09 -7.54 11.20
N GLU A 55 -6.29 -8.11 12.12
CA GLU A 55 -6.66 -8.34 13.50
C GLU A 55 -5.41 -8.38 14.39
N VAL A 56 -5.58 -8.02 15.65
CA VAL A 56 -4.54 -8.08 16.68
C VAL A 56 -5.11 -8.74 17.91
N THR A 57 -4.46 -9.79 18.38
CA THR A 57 -4.74 -10.47 19.65
C THR A 57 -3.55 -10.27 20.62
N ASP A 58 -3.64 -10.87 21.81
CA ASP A 58 -2.52 -10.80 22.76
C ASP A 58 -1.26 -11.50 22.23
N ASP A 59 -1.43 -12.57 21.46
CA ASP A 59 -0.34 -13.43 20.99
C ASP A 59 0.01 -13.23 19.51
N GLU A 60 -0.93 -12.78 18.68
CA GLU A 60 -0.78 -12.77 17.22
C GLU A 60 -1.19 -11.45 16.57
N ILE A 61 -0.53 -11.13 15.47
CA ILE A 61 -0.92 -10.09 14.53
C ILE A 61 -1.30 -10.78 13.22
N LEU A 62 -2.51 -10.55 12.75
CA LEU A 62 -3.00 -11.03 11.46
C LEU A 62 -2.88 -9.92 10.42
N LEU A 63 -2.14 -10.17 9.35
CA LEU A 63 -1.93 -9.21 8.26
C LEU A 63 -2.46 -9.77 6.95
N LEU A 64 -3.12 -8.94 6.15
CA LEU A 64 -3.29 -9.18 4.72
C LEU A 64 -2.19 -8.41 3.98
N ALA A 65 -1.51 -9.08 3.06
CA ALA A 65 -0.40 -8.48 2.31
C ALA A 65 -0.32 -9.03 0.89
N GLU A 66 0.36 -8.29 0.03
CA GLU A 66 0.87 -8.84 -1.21
C GLU A 66 1.91 -9.92 -0.89
N ASP A 67 1.66 -11.13 -1.39
CA ASP A 67 2.58 -12.28 -1.40
C ASP A 67 3.04 -12.48 -2.85
N TYR A 68 4.19 -11.86 -3.19
CA TYR A 68 4.73 -11.95 -4.54
C TYR A 68 5.57 -13.21 -4.70
N ASP A 69 5.13 -14.09 -5.59
CA ASP A 69 5.86 -15.29 -5.97
C ASP A 69 6.87 -14.97 -7.09
N ILE A 70 8.16 -15.21 -6.83
CA ILE A 70 9.25 -14.91 -7.77
C ILE A 70 9.20 -15.81 -9.01
N HIS A 71 8.72 -17.04 -8.89
CA HIS A 71 8.63 -17.99 -10.00
C HIS A 71 7.43 -17.67 -10.89
N LEU A 72 6.28 -17.38 -10.28
CA LEU A 72 5.06 -16.97 -10.99
C LEU A 72 5.12 -15.52 -11.48
N ARG A 73 6.05 -14.71 -10.94
CA ARG A 73 6.23 -13.28 -11.25
C ARG A 73 4.94 -12.46 -11.07
N ARG A 74 4.19 -12.79 -10.04
CA ARG A 74 2.96 -12.06 -9.69
C ARG A 74 2.68 -12.13 -8.20
N GLY A 75 1.99 -11.09 -7.71
CA GLY A 75 1.45 -11.04 -6.36
C GLY A 75 0.08 -11.72 -6.29
N ARG A 76 -0.23 -12.23 -5.12
CA ARG A 76 -1.55 -12.67 -4.65
C ARG A 76 -1.77 -12.09 -3.26
N ILE A 77 -2.99 -12.16 -2.73
CA ILE A 77 -3.24 -11.73 -1.36
C ILE A 77 -3.17 -12.93 -0.44
N SER A 78 -2.34 -12.82 0.58
CA SER A 78 -2.18 -13.83 1.62
C SER A 78 -2.44 -13.27 3.01
N LEU A 79 -2.98 -14.13 3.88
CA LEU A 79 -3.06 -13.90 5.32
C LEU A 79 -1.76 -14.37 5.96
N LEU A 80 -1.07 -13.48 6.64
CA LEU A 80 0.12 -13.73 7.43
C LEU A 80 -0.27 -13.76 8.91
N THR A 81 -0.06 -14.88 9.58
CA THR A 81 -0.18 -15.00 11.03
C THR A 81 1.21 -14.80 11.64
N VAL A 82 1.39 -13.70 12.35
CA VAL A 82 2.67 -13.27 12.91
C VAL A 82 2.63 -13.37 14.42
N GLU A 83 3.61 -14.00 15.05
CA GLU A 83 3.76 -13.99 16.50
C GLU A 83 4.13 -12.58 16.97
N ARG A 84 3.37 -12.03 17.92
CA ARG A 84 3.40 -10.61 18.26
C ARG A 84 4.72 -10.14 18.89
N ASN A 85 5.32 -10.95 19.74
CA ASN A 85 6.52 -10.56 20.49
C ASN A 85 7.81 -10.70 19.65
N THR A 86 7.92 -11.80 18.92
CA THR A 86 9.12 -12.13 18.12
C THR A 86 9.06 -11.60 16.70
N LEU A 87 7.87 -11.27 16.21
CA LEU A 87 7.56 -10.94 14.81
C LEU A 87 7.94 -12.06 13.84
N GLU A 88 7.80 -13.32 14.28
CA GLU A 88 8.02 -14.49 13.46
C GLU A 88 6.75 -14.85 12.69
N LEU A 89 6.86 -15.08 11.39
CA LEU A 89 5.78 -15.57 10.54
C LEU A 89 5.49 -17.04 10.88
N LYS A 90 4.39 -17.29 11.59
CA LYS A 90 3.93 -18.63 12.00
C LYS A 90 3.22 -19.38 10.89
N LYS A 91 2.39 -18.66 10.13
CA LYS A 91 1.58 -19.25 9.07
C LYS A 91 1.38 -18.28 7.92
N LEU A 92 1.48 -18.78 6.71
CA LEU A 92 1.16 -18.09 5.46
C LEU A 92 0.00 -18.82 4.78
N THR A 93 -1.11 -18.13 4.56
CA THR A 93 -2.31 -18.71 3.94
C THR A 93 -2.75 -17.85 2.76
N PRO A 94 -2.61 -18.29 1.51
CA PRO A 94 -3.22 -17.60 0.38
C PRO A 94 -4.73 -17.51 0.55
N VAL A 95 -5.29 -16.30 0.43
CA VAL A 95 -6.73 -16.05 0.62
C VAL A 95 -7.40 -15.60 -0.67
N LEU A 96 -6.64 -15.00 -1.58
CA LEU A 96 -7.10 -14.63 -2.91
C LEU A 96 -5.96 -14.80 -3.91
N ASP A 97 -6.09 -15.78 -4.79
CA ASP A 97 -5.14 -16.10 -5.84
C ASP A 97 -5.88 -16.21 -7.17
N VAL A 98 -5.59 -15.30 -8.09
CA VAL A 98 -6.17 -15.26 -9.44
C VAL A 98 -5.03 -15.26 -10.46
N PRO A 99 -5.27 -15.59 -11.75
CA PRO A 99 -4.21 -15.64 -12.76
C PRO A 99 -3.52 -14.31 -13.06
N ARG A 100 -3.87 -13.24 -12.36
CA ARG A 100 -3.33 -11.89 -12.53
C ARG A 100 -2.65 -11.41 -11.25
N HIS A 101 -1.84 -10.36 -11.37
CA HIS A 101 -1.18 -9.74 -10.24
C HIS A 101 -2.19 -9.01 -9.35
N LEU A 102 -2.11 -9.26 -8.05
CA LEU A 102 -2.86 -8.58 -7.00
C LEU A 102 -1.89 -7.97 -5.99
N SER A 103 -2.15 -6.75 -5.57
CA SER A 103 -1.41 -6.00 -4.55
C SER A 103 -2.36 -5.13 -3.72
N PHE A 104 -1.86 -4.39 -2.77
CA PHE A 104 -2.56 -3.37 -1.99
C PHE A 104 -3.95 -3.82 -1.50
N PRO A 105 -4.07 -4.81 -0.60
CA PRO A 105 -5.33 -5.39 -0.15
C PRO A 105 -6.10 -4.45 0.78
N CYS A 106 -6.67 -3.36 0.24
CA CYS A 106 -7.45 -2.40 1.02
C CYS A 106 -8.54 -3.12 1.81
N ILE A 107 -8.49 -3.03 3.14
CA ILE A 107 -9.47 -3.63 4.04
C ILE A 107 -10.62 -2.65 4.27
N VAL A 108 -11.85 -3.12 4.05
CA VAL A 108 -13.09 -2.39 4.33
C VAL A 108 -13.89 -3.18 5.36
N ARG A 109 -14.22 -2.54 6.49
CA ARG A 109 -15.00 -3.16 7.58
C ARG A 109 -16.39 -2.57 7.62
N ARG A 110 -17.43 -3.42 7.53
CA ARG A 110 -18.85 -3.02 7.54
C ARG A 110 -19.73 -4.08 8.16
N ASN A 111 -20.62 -3.67 9.05
CA ASN A 111 -21.64 -4.56 9.61
C ASN A 111 -21.05 -5.90 10.11
N ASP A 112 -20.01 -5.85 10.92
CA ASP A 112 -19.25 -6.99 11.46
C ASP A 112 -18.63 -7.91 10.38
N LYS A 113 -18.59 -7.47 9.13
CA LYS A 113 -17.94 -8.17 8.03
C LYS A 113 -16.66 -7.45 7.60
N VAL A 114 -15.73 -8.25 7.12
CA VAL A 114 -14.48 -7.78 6.52
C VAL A 114 -14.54 -7.99 5.01
N PHE A 115 -14.19 -6.96 4.28
CA PHE A 115 -14.03 -7.02 2.84
C PHE A 115 -12.61 -6.64 2.46
N ILE A 116 -12.14 -7.18 1.34
CA ILE A 116 -10.83 -6.89 0.76
C ILE A 116 -11.06 -6.36 -0.65
N MET A 117 -10.45 -5.24 -0.96
CA MET A 117 -10.42 -4.69 -2.32
C MET A 117 -8.96 -4.56 -2.75
N PRO A 118 -8.38 -5.56 -3.41
CA PRO A 118 -7.00 -5.49 -3.89
C PRO A 118 -6.90 -4.62 -5.15
N GLU A 119 -5.73 -4.04 -5.38
CA GLU A 119 -5.36 -3.52 -6.68
C GLU A 119 -5.37 -4.66 -7.70
N ASN A 120 -6.00 -4.43 -8.84
CA ASN A 120 -6.10 -5.37 -9.96
C ASN A 120 -6.13 -4.61 -11.28
N LEU A 121 -5.03 -3.96 -11.62
CA LEU A 121 -4.93 -3.07 -12.78
C LEU A 121 -5.18 -3.74 -14.13
N PHE A 122 -4.94 -5.04 -14.22
CA PHE A 122 -5.05 -5.81 -15.47
C PHE A 122 -6.23 -6.79 -15.45
N GLY A 123 -7.14 -6.61 -14.50
CA GLY A 123 -8.32 -7.45 -14.30
C GLY A 123 -9.62 -6.82 -14.82
N GLU A 124 -10.73 -7.31 -14.27
CA GLU A 124 -12.08 -6.79 -14.55
C GLU A 124 -12.40 -5.48 -13.82
N GLY A 125 -11.40 -4.85 -13.18
CA GLY A 125 -11.53 -3.69 -12.34
C GLY A 125 -11.36 -4.00 -10.84
N LEU A 126 -11.57 -2.97 -10.02
CA LEU A 126 -11.51 -3.07 -8.57
C LEU A 126 -12.71 -3.85 -8.05
N THR A 127 -12.44 -5.00 -7.50
CA THR A 127 -13.45 -5.93 -7.00
C THR A 127 -13.39 -6.02 -5.48
N LEU A 128 -14.54 -5.90 -4.84
CA LEU A 128 -14.72 -6.13 -3.42
C LEU A 128 -14.99 -7.61 -3.17
N TYR A 129 -14.23 -8.21 -2.27
CA TYR A 129 -14.37 -9.61 -1.84
C TYR A 129 -14.75 -9.65 -0.37
N GLU A 130 -15.81 -10.36 0.00
CA GLU A 130 -16.10 -10.70 1.40
C GLU A 130 -15.07 -11.73 1.87
N PHE A 131 -14.38 -11.43 2.97
CA PHE A 131 -13.38 -12.30 3.57
C PHE A 131 -13.96 -13.03 4.78
N ASP A 132 -13.96 -14.35 4.74
CA ASP A 132 -14.31 -15.19 5.87
C ASP A 132 -13.04 -15.60 6.64
N GLN A 133 -12.88 -15.05 7.84
CA GLN A 133 -11.75 -15.36 8.71
C GLN A 133 -11.70 -16.82 9.16
N LYS A 134 -12.86 -17.49 9.28
CA LYS A 134 -12.92 -18.89 9.76
C LYS A 134 -12.38 -19.85 8.71
N THR A 135 -12.75 -19.64 7.47
CA THR A 135 -12.33 -20.48 6.34
C THR A 135 -11.08 -19.95 5.64
N CYS A 136 -10.61 -18.74 5.99
CA CYS A 136 -9.53 -18.01 5.31
C CYS A 136 -9.75 -17.93 3.80
N SER A 137 -10.95 -17.63 3.37
CA SER A 137 -11.34 -17.58 1.95
C SER A 137 -12.05 -16.28 1.59
N CYS A 138 -11.97 -15.93 0.31
CA CYS A 138 -12.62 -14.76 -0.26
C CYS A 138 -13.74 -15.15 -1.20
N ARG A 139 -14.89 -14.50 -1.07
CA ARG A 139 -16.02 -14.61 -1.98
C ARG A 139 -16.20 -13.28 -2.72
N LYS A 140 -16.23 -13.32 -4.07
CA LYS A 140 -16.49 -12.13 -4.87
C LYS A 140 -17.87 -11.56 -4.50
N GLU A 141 -17.87 -10.29 -4.07
CA GLU A 141 -19.10 -9.58 -3.73
C GLU A 141 -19.58 -8.76 -4.94
N LYS A 142 -18.75 -7.83 -5.40
CA LYS A 142 -19.07 -6.95 -6.53
C LYS A 142 -17.84 -6.31 -7.15
N VAL A 143 -17.97 -5.83 -8.38
CA VAL A 143 -17.05 -4.86 -8.98
C VAL A 143 -17.43 -3.47 -8.48
N VAL A 144 -16.47 -2.78 -7.85
CA VAL A 144 -16.66 -1.41 -7.33
C VAL A 144 -16.45 -0.40 -8.45
N SER A 145 -15.41 -0.60 -9.24
CA SER A 145 -15.08 0.27 -10.36
C SER A 145 -14.36 -0.50 -11.45
N THR A 146 -14.66 -0.21 -12.71
CA THR A 146 -13.90 -0.71 -13.87
C THR A 146 -12.68 0.15 -14.20
N GLN A 147 -12.48 1.26 -13.48
CA GLN A 147 -11.34 2.14 -13.68
C GLN A 147 -10.05 1.48 -13.18
N PRO A 148 -8.94 1.53 -13.96
CA PRO A 148 -7.67 0.92 -13.59
C PRO A 148 -6.90 1.83 -12.60
N LEU A 149 -7.39 1.92 -11.37
CA LEU A 149 -6.80 2.75 -10.33
C LEU A 149 -5.75 1.96 -9.54
N ALA A 150 -4.58 2.57 -9.38
CA ALA A 150 -3.50 2.07 -8.54
C ALA A 150 -3.73 2.50 -7.07
N ASP A 151 -3.36 1.62 -6.13
CA ASP A 151 -3.44 1.80 -4.68
C ASP A 151 -4.77 2.42 -4.24
N ALA A 152 -5.87 1.87 -4.76
CA ALA A 152 -7.18 2.42 -4.53
C ALA A 152 -7.66 2.14 -3.09
N VAL A 153 -8.19 3.17 -2.45
CA VAL A 153 -8.80 3.10 -1.11
C VAL A 153 -10.29 3.33 -1.23
N LEU A 154 -11.07 2.38 -0.72
CA LEU A 154 -12.50 2.50 -0.57
C LEU A 154 -12.83 2.81 0.90
N THR A 155 -13.50 3.92 1.17
CA THR A 155 -13.72 4.42 2.53
C THR A 155 -15.05 5.15 2.68
N ASP A 156 -15.59 5.20 3.88
CA ASP A 156 -16.77 5.95 4.31
C ASP A 156 -16.44 7.00 5.40
N VAL A 157 -15.16 7.24 5.66
CA VAL A 157 -14.71 8.20 6.71
C VAL A 157 -15.16 9.64 6.49
N PHE A 158 -15.66 9.96 5.31
CA PHE A 158 -16.18 11.31 4.99
C PHE A 158 -17.67 11.49 5.28
N GLY A 159 -18.34 10.53 5.92
CA GLY A 159 -19.75 10.61 6.30
C GLY A 159 -20.58 9.44 5.75
N LYS A 160 -21.81 9.74 5.25
CA LYS A 160 -22.75 8.70 4.77
C LYS A 160 -22.43 8.18 3.35
N GLU A 161 -21.54 8.85 2.64
CA GLU A 161 -21.19 8.53 1.27
C GLU A 161 -19.94 7.63 1.26
N GLU A 162 -19.95 6.62 0.42
CA GLU A 162 -18.79 5.79 0.17
C GLU A 162 -17.90 6.48 -0.88
N MET A 163 -16.61 6.57 -0.64
CA MET A 163 -15.65 7.21 -1.54
C MET A 163 -14.54 6.25 -1.94
N LEU A 164 -14.29 6.17 -3.24
CA LEU A 164 -13.14 5.48 -3.82
C LEU A 164 -12.10 6.52 -4.24
N LEU A 165 -10.84 6.34 -3.81
CA LEU A 165 -9.73 7.23 -4.15
C LEU A 165 -8.59 6.43 -4.74
N GLY A 166 -8.03 6.88 -5.85
CA GLY A 166 -6.88 6.21 -6.49
C GLY A 166 -6.27 7.03 -7.62
N THR A 167 -5.17 6.56 -8.17
CA THR A 167 -4.45 7.21 -9.27
C THR A 167 -4.46 6.31 -10.50
N TYR A 168 -4.53 6.90 -11.70
CA TYR A 168 -4.31 6.15 -12.94
C TYR A 168 -2.82 5.91 -13.19
N LEU A 169 -2.51 4.91 -13.99
CA LEU A 169 -1.15 4.73 -14.52
C LEU A 169 -0.77 5.90 -15.47
N PRO A 170 0.51 6.28 -15.55
CA PRO A 170 1.67 5.64 -14.90
C PRO A 170 1.74 5.92 -13.40
N TYR A 171 2.47 5.11 -12.65
CA TYR A 171 2.58 5.20 -11.17
C TYR A 171 3.12 6.53 -10.63
N ASP A 172 3.71 7.39 -11.45
CA ASP A 172 4.14 8.74 -11.12
C ASP A 172 3.12 9.83 -11.54
N ASN A 173 1.89 9.42 -11.85
CA ASN A 173 0.79 10.33 -12.15
C ASN A 173 0.54 11.27 -10.96
N PRO A 174 0.56 12.59 -11.15
CA PRO A 174 0.38 13.55 -10.06
C PRO A 174 -1.09 13.76 -9.67
N VAL A 175 -2.03 13.01 -10.23
CA VAL A 175 -3.48 13.23 -10.05
C VAL A 175 -4.11 12.12 -9.22
N LEU A 176 -4.68 12.49 -8.07
CA LEU A 176 -5.59 11.66 -7.30
C LEU A 176 -7.01 11.87 -7.82
N HIS A 177 -7.69 10.79 -8.16
CA HIS A 177 -9.11 10.80 -8.53
C HIS A 177 -9.96 10.30 -7.37
N THR A 178 -11.12 10.90 -7.18
CA THR A 178 -12.11 10.47 -6.18
C THR A 178 -13.44 10.24 -6.88
N PHE A 179 -14.12 9.17 -6.48
CA PHE A 179 -15.43 8.77 -6.96
C PHE A 179 -16.34 8.59 -5.74
N VAL A 180 -17.44 9.32 -5.70
CA VAL A 180 -18.39 9.28 -4.60
C VAL A 180 -19.60 8.47 -5.01
N TYR A 181 -20.00 7.54 -4.15
CA TYR A 181 -21.15 6.66 -4.37
C TYR A 181 -22.25 6.95 -3.36
N ASN A 182 -23.51 7.00 -3.83
CA ASN A 182 -24.67 7.11 -2.96
C ASN A 182 -25.02 5.79 -2.24
N ALA A 183 -26.09 5.79 -1.44
CA ALA A 183 -26.56 4.60 -0.73
C ALA A 183 -26.95 3.45 -1.67
N GLN A 184 -27.36 3.74 -2.90
CA GLN A 184 -27.68 2.79 -3.97
C GLN A 184 -26.43 2.31 -4.69
N ARG A 185 -25.24 2.87 -4.30
CA ARG A 185 -23.91 2.58 -4.89
C ARG A 185 -23.78 3.01 -6.36
N GLU A 186 -24.48 4.08 -6.72
CA GLU A 186 -24.32 4.77 -7.98
C GLU A 186 -23.27 5.88 -7.80
N GLU A 187 -22.41 6.05 -8.80
CA GLU A 187 -21.46 7.16 -8.82
C GLU A 187 -22.22 8.48 -9.00
N VAL A 188 -22.13 9.37 -8.02
CA VAL A 188 -22.83 10.64 -7.99
C VAL A 188 -21.91 11.84 -8.18
N ARG A 189 -20.61 11.68 -7.94
CA ARG A 189 -19.61 12.75 -8.07
C ARG A 189 -18.23 12.17 -8.32
N GLN A 190 -17.52 12.81 -9.24
CA GLN A 190 -16.08 12.58 -9.48
C GLN A 190 -15.32 13.89 -9.33
N GLU A 191 -14.17 13.84 -8.66
CA GLU A 191 -13.27 14.98 -8.53
C GLU A 191 -11.82 14.53 -8.76
N SER A 192 -10.94 15.50 -9.02
CA SER A 192 -9.52 15.27 -9.23
C SER A 192 -8.69 16.32 -8.50
N TYR A 193 -7.59 15.87 -7.94
CA TYR A 193 -6.66 16.68 -7.14
C TYR A 193 -5.25 16.52 -7.67
N VAL A 194 -4.58 17.63 -8.00
CA VAL A 194 -3.23 17.63 -8.57
C VAL A 194 -2.19 17.86 -7.47
N PHE A 195 -1.23 16.96 -7.38
CA PHE A 195 -0.11 17.02 -6.43
C PHE A 195 1.20 17.22 -7.20
N ALA A 196 1.67 18.47 -7.26
CA ALA A 196 2.91 18.84 -7.97
C ALA A 196 4.16 18.13 -7.40
N ASP A 197 4.11 17.73 -6.14
CA ASP A 197 5.18 17.03 -5.43
C ASP A 197 5.11 15.49 -5.57
N LYS A 198 4.20 14.99 -6.43
CA LYS A 198 3.98 13.56 -6.70
C LYS A 198 3.51 12.72 -5.49
N THR A 199 2.72 13.32 -4.61
CA THR A 199 2.08 12.63 -3.46
C THR A 199 0.62 12.24 -3.74
N ALA A 200 0.24 12.09 -5.00
CA ALA A 200 -1.13 11.70 -5.36
C ALA A 200 -1.48 10.26 -4.97
N ARG A 201 -0.51 9.33 -5.04
CA ARG A 201 -0.71 7.91 -4.81
C ARG A 201 -0.92 7.59 -3.33
N ASN A 202 -1.93 6.75 -3.00
CA ASN A 202 -2.16 6.36 -1.61
C ASN A 202 -1.03 5.44 -1.11
N ALA A 203 -0.74 5.53 0.19
CA ALA A 203 0.20 4.65 0.88
C ALA A 203 -0.48 3.74 1.92
N GLY A 204 -1.80 3.78 2.03
CA GLY A 204 -2.58 3.01 2.98
C GLY A 204 -3.97 3.56 3.18
N ALA A 205 -4.71 2.99 4.11
CA ALA A 205 -6.04 3.45 4.49
C ALA A 205 -5.98 4.82 5.19
N PHE A 206 -7.06 5.58 5.08
CA PHE A 206 -7.26 6.77 5.90
C PHE A 206 -7.38 6.37 7.37
N PHE A 207 -6.95 7.25 8.27
CA PHE A 207 -7.02 7.03 9.71
C PHE A 207 -7.32 8.31 10.47
N GLU A 208 -7.89 8.17 11.65
CA GLU A 208 -8.11 9.28 12.58
C GLU A 208 -7.04 9.29 13.68
N CYS A 209 -6.59 10.47 14.03
CA CYS A 209 -5.69 10.73 15.15
C CYS A 209 -6.02 12.12 15.71
N ASP A 210 -6.17 12.26 17.04
CA ASP A 210 -6.53 13.51 17.72
C ASP A 210 -7.77 14.21 17.13
N GLY A 211 -8.78 13.43 16.73
CA GLY A 211 -10.00 13.95 16.12
C GLY A 211 -9.81 14.56 14.73
N LYS A 212 -8.69 14.31 14.09
CA LYS A 212 -8.38 14.75 12.72
C LYS A 212 -8.20 13.54 11.79
N LEU A 213 -8.60 13.73 10.55
CA LEU A 213 -8.48 12.70 9.52
C LEU A 213 -7.16 12.87 8.76
N TYR A 214 -6.48 11.75 8.54
CA TYR A 214 -5.21 11.69 7.82
C TYR A 214 -5.23 10.70 6.69
N ARG A 215 -4.45 11.01 5.66
CA ARG A 215 -4.17 10.16 4.50
C ARG A 215 -2.66 9.89 4.43
N PRO A 216 -2.21 8.65 4.46
CA PRO A 216 -0.85 8.33 4.06
C PRO A 216 -0.75 8.36 2.54
N ALA A 217 0.23 9.07 2.01
CA ALA A 217 0.52 9.21 0.59
C ALA A 217 1.96 8.77 0.30
N GLN A 218 2.19 8.14 -0.86
CA GLN A 218 3.55 7.79 -1.28
C GLN A 218 4.34 9.04 -1.65
N ASP A 219 5.57 9.16 -1.14
CA ASP A 219 6.52 10.14 -1.61
C ASP A 219 7.21 9.62 -2.88
N GLY A 220 6.72 10.03 -4.03
CA GLY A 220 7.26 9.67 -5.35
C GLY A 220 8.21 10.70 -5.96
N LYS A 221 8.63 11.72 -5.18
CA LYS A 221 9.34 12.89 -5.70
C LYS A 221 10.65 12.55 -6.42
N LEU A 222 11.49 11.72 -5.83
CA LEU A 222 12.79 11.36 -6.39
C LEU A 222 12.81 9.96 -7.01
N TYR A 223 12.22 8.97 -6.32
CA TYR A 223 12.14 7.58 -6.77
C TYR A 223 10.99 6.85 -6.06
N TYR A 224 10.57 5.72 -6.62
CA TYR A 224 9.53 4.87 -6.04
C TYR A 224 9.95 4.32 -4.68
N GLY A 225 9.06 4.48 -3.69
CA GLY A 225 9.31 4.04 -2.32
C GLY A 225 10.29 4.93 -1.56
N GLN A 226 10.43 6.22 -1.93
CA GLN A 226 11.27 7.16 -1.18
C GLN A 226 10.83 7.29 0.27
N GLY A 227 9.53 7.23 0.53
CA GLY A 227 8.94 7.38 1.85
C GLY A 227 7.43 7.59 1.77
N ILE A 228 6.87 8.06 2.87
CA ILE A 228 5.44 8.31 3.04
C ILE A 228 5.25 9.73 3.54
N VAL A 229 4.29 10.42 2.96
CA VAL A 229 3.83 11.73 3.41
C VAL A 229 2.52 11.54 4.15
N ILE A 230 2.43 12.00 5.39
CA ILE A 230 1.17 12.06 6.12
C ILE A 230 0.52 13.41 5.83
N GLN A 231 -0.68 13.36 5.29
CA GLN A 231 -1.48 14.52 4.94
C GLN A 231 -2.73 14.57 5.82
N GLN A 232 -2.94 15.69 6.54
CA GLN A 232 -4.22 15.96 7.16
C GLN A 232 -5.24 16.26 6.05
N VAL A 233 -6.42 15.65 6.15
CA VAL A 233 -7.50 15.83 5.18
C VAL A 233 -8.62 16.64 5.81
N THR A 234 -9.01 17.71 5.15
CA THR A 234 -10.11 18.58 5.55
C THR A 234 -11.06 18.78 4.38
N ARG A 235 -12.14 19.52 4.60
CA ARG A 235 -12.96 20.07 3.50
C ARG A 235 -12.80 21.59 3.47
N ASP A 236 -12.67 22.12 2.26
CA ASP A 236 -12.69 23.55 2.05
C ASP A 236 -14.12 24.14 2.11
N GLU A 237 -14.26 25.45 1.93
CA GLU A 237 -15.55 26.17 1.97
C GLU A 237 -16.53 25.68 0.88
N THR A 238 -16.05 25.05 -0.18
CA THR A 238 -16.86 24.48 -1.25
C THR A 238 -17.25 23.03 -0.99
N GLY A 239 -16.76 22.44 0.12
CA GLY A 239 -16.98 21.05 0.49
C GLY A 239 -16.02 20.07 -0.20
N ARG A 240 -15.05 20.54 -1.01
CA ARG A 240 -14.02 19.71 -1.64
C ARG A 240 -12.96 19.29 -0.62
N LEU A 241 -12.30 18.17 -0.87
CA LEU A 241 -11.18 17.74 -0.03
C LEU A 241 -9.98 18.68 -0.19
N ALA A 242 -9.33 18.97 0.92
CA ALA A 242 -8.06 19.68 1.00
C ALA A 242 -7.06 18.83 1.74
N PHE A 243 -5.83 18.74 1.23
CA PHE A 243 -4.77 17.88 1.72
C PHE A 243 -3.60 18.74 2.19
N HIS A 244 -3.25 18.65 3.48
CA HIS A 244 -2.21 19.45 4.09
C HIS A 244 -1.10 18.52 4.60
N GLU A 245 0.11 18.65 4.07
CA GLU A 245 1.25 17.89 4.56
C GLU A 245 1.52 18.19 6.04
N VAL A 246 1.65 17.15 6.85
CA VAL A 246 1.96 17.22 8.28
C VAL A 246 3.38 16.78 8.57
N CYS A 247 3.76 15.61 8.06
CA CYS A 247 5.11 15.09 8.20
C CYS A 247 5.50 14.16 7.05
N ARG A 248 6.79 13.91 6.92
CA ARG A 248 7.36 12.91 6.00
C ARG A 248 8.08 11.84 6.78
N LEU A 249 7.73 10.60 6.49
CA LEU A 249 8.37 9.42 7.04
C LEU A 249 9.31 8.84 5.98
N SER A 250 10.58 8.75 6.31
CA SER A 250 11.57 8.08 5.49
C SER A 250 12.11 6.86 6.23
N SER A 251 12.60 5.90 5.47
CA SER A 251 13.14 4.68 6.07
C SER A 251 14.23 5.00 7.11
N PRO A 252 14.13 4.48 8.34
CA PRO A 252 15.05 4.80 9.44
C PRO A 252 16.43 4.13 9.33
N THR A 253 16.69 3.34 8.30
CA THR A 253 17.97 2.63 8.18
C THR A 253 19.10 3.57 7.80
N THR A 254 20.01 3.80 8.75
CA THR A 254 21.27 4.51 8.53
C THR A 254 22.22 3.64 7.71
N GLY A 255 22.73 4.18 6.60
CA GLY A 255 23.83 3.57 5.82
C GLY A 255 23.43 2.70 4.63
N GLN A 256 22.15 2.35 4.45
CA GLN A 256 21.66 1.79 3.20
C GLN A 256 20.33 2.46 2.84
N PRO A 257 20.19 3.01 1.64
CA PRO A 257 18.89 3.53 1.20
C PRO A 257 17.91 2.37 1.15
N SER A 258 16.95 2.38 2.04
CA SER A 258 15.81 1.47 2.01
C SER A 258 14.60 2.22 1.49
N ARG A 259 13.69 1.47 0.90
CA ARG A 259 12.45 1.99 0.37
C ARG A 259 11.31 1.68 1.33
N MET A 260 10.31 2.53 1.35
CA MET A 260 9.08 2.37 2.12
C MET A 260 7.96 3.04 1.33
N HIS A 261 6.83 2.38 1.13
CA HIS A 261 5.76 2.99 0.34
C HIS A 261 4.36 2.74 0.88
N THR A 262 4.17 1.87 1.88
CA THR A 262 2.87 1.70 2.55
C THR A 262 2.97 1.82 4.06
N LEU A 263 1.90 2.36 4.67
CA LEU A 263 1.70 2.52 6.10
C LEU A 263 0.25 2.22 6.44
N ASN A 264 0.02 1.26 7.31
CA ASN A 264 -1.31 0.99 7.86
C ASN A 264 -1.23 0.75 9.35
N SER A 265 -2.33 1.02 10.07
CA SER A 265 -2.43 0.76 11.50
C SER A 265 -3.81 0.29 11.88
N TYR A 266 -3.88 -0.63 12.84
CA TYR A 266 -5.13 -1.09 13.44
C TYR A 266 -4.86 -1.66 14.84
N LYS A 267 -5.75 -1.36 15.80
CA LYS A 267 -5.64 -1.84 17.21
C LYS A 267 -4.25 -1.65 17.82
N GLY A 268 -3.65 -0.46 17.59
CA GLY A 268 -2.35 -0.10 18.17
C GLY A 268 -1.12 -0.75 17.52
N VAL A 269 -1.30 -1.53 16.45
CA VAL A 269 -0.19 -2.08 15.67
C VAL A 269 -0.06 -1.30 14.37
N THR A 270 1.12 -0.72 14.14
CA THR A 270 1.48 -0.02 12.90
C THR A 270 2.41 -0.91 12.08
N VAL A 271 2.18 -0.96 10.78
CA VAL A 271 2.99 -1.72 9.82
C VAL A 271 3.37 -0.86 8.64
N VAL A 272 4.54 -1.09 8.11
CA VAL A 272 5.07 -0.52 6.87
C VAL A 272 5.63 -1.64 6.01
N ASP A 273 5.82 -1.39 4.73
CA ASP A 273 6.69 -2.25 3.93
C ASP A 273 8.04 -1.59 3.68
N MET A 274 9.06 -2.40 3.55
CA MET A 274 10.42 -1.92 3.33
C MET A 274 11.16 -2.81 2.33
N ALA A 275 11.94 -2.17 1.44
CA ALA A 275 12.90 -2.86 0.60
C ALA A 275 14.26 -2.21 0.70
N ALA A 276 15.33 -3.00 0.84
CA ALA A 276 16.68 -2.47 0.83
C ALA A 276 17.15 -2.22 -0.61
N CYS A 277 17.57 -1.00 -0.91
CA CYS A 277 18.21 -0.66 -2.18
C CYS A 277 19.61 -0.12 -1.90
N GLN A 278 20.66 -0.83 -2.36
CA GLN A 278 22.04 -0.43 -2.10
C GLN A 278 22.45 0.88 -2.80
N HIS A 279 21.84 1.16 -3.97
CA HIS A 279 22.22 2.32 -4.81
C HIS A 279 20.98 2.94 -5.47
N PRO A 280 20.09 3.64 -4.74
CA PRO A 280 18.81 4.15 -5.28
C PRO A 280 18.98 5.14 -6.43
N HIS A 281 20.03 5.96 -6.38
CA HIS A 281 20.31 6.92 -7.47
C HIS A 281 20.76 6.22 -8.75
N ILE A 282 21.60 5.18 -8.63
CA ILE A 282 22.02 4.35 -9.77
C ILE A 282 20.83 3.57 -10.32
N ALA A 283 20.02 2.99 -9.44
CA ALA A 283 18.80 2.29 -9.81
C ALA A 283 17.85 3.19 -10.63
N ARG A 284 17.66 4.44 -10.22
CA ARG A 284 16.85 5.44 -10.95
C ARG A 284 17.37 5.69 -12.35
N VAL A 285 18.68 5.98 -12.49
CA VAL A 285 19.32 6.22 -13.79
C VAL A 285 19.19 5.01 -14.70
N ALA A 286 19.46 3.81 -14.18
CA ALA A 286 19.37 2.56 -14.93
C ALA A 286 17.94 2.23 -15.40
N VAL A 287 16.92 2.50 -14.55
CA VAL A 287 15.51 2.35 -14.95
C VAL A 287 15.12 3.36 -16.03
N GLN A 288 15.56 4.61 -15.93
CA GLN A 288 15.30 5.62 -16.96
C GLN A 288 15.97 5.27 -18.30
N LEU A 289 17.22 4.81 -18.26
CA LEU A 289 17.92 4.35 -19.45
C LEU A 289 17.21 3.17 -20.10
N LYS A 290 16.76 2.18 -19.30
CA LYS A 290 16.01 1.02 -19.81
C LYS A 290 14.69 1.43 -20.46
N LYS A 291 13.94 2.37 -19.88
CA LYS A 291 12.72 2.93 -20.50
C LYS A 291 13.04 3.60 -21.85
N HIS A 292 14.12 4.37 -21.94
CA HIS A 292 14.54 5.02 -23.19
C HIS A 292 14.94 4.02 -24.30
N PHE A 293 15.70 2.98 -23.93
CA PHE A 293 16.11 1.93 -24.88
C PHE A 293 14.97 1.01 -25.30
N CYS A 294 13.93 0.82 -24.48
CA CYS A 294 12.74 0.05 -24.88
C CYS A 294 11.80 0.83 -25.82
N VAL A 295 11.82 2.15 -25.79
CA VAL A 295 11.02 2.99 -26.71
C VAL A 295 11.66 3.05 -28.12
N ILE A 296 12.98 2.89 -28.22
CA ILE A 296 13.70 2.91 -29.51
C ILE A 296 13.57 1.56 -30.27
N LYS A 297 13.08 0.49 -29.62
CA LYS A 297 12.90 -0.85 -30.22
C LYS A 297 11.45 -1.17 -30.61
N ARG A 298 10.56 -0.19 -30.66
CA ARG A 298 9.20 -0.32 -31.19
C ARG A 298 9.01 0.46 -32.49
#